data_d96767b06bfca043b459b6b62d1dea48
#
_entry.id   d96767b06bfca043b459b6b62d1dea48
#
_cell.length_a   1.000
_cell.length_b   1.000
_cell.length_c   1.000
_cell.angle_alpha   90.00
_cell.angle_beta   90.00
_cell.angle_gamma   90.00
#
_symmetry.space_group_name_H-M   'P 1'
#
loop_
_entity.id
_entity.type
_entity.pdbx_description
1 polymer ?
#
loop_
_entity_poly.entity_id
_entity_poly.type
_entity_poly.pdbx_seq_one_letter_code
_entity_poly.pdbx_strand_id
1 'polypeptide(L)'
;TFTEFLNPLDRYCSPHLPVLGTAVEFDDGTVCGVGLLGKHPVFVASMEGKFIGGAIGEVNGGKMVATIRLALKAAADIKAKYPEEYAARRPLVAVSFETGGVRLHEANAGLLAHAEVMDAFQDCRGIVPVVAVVGSKVGCFGGMGFVAAATDVIVMNEEGRIGLTGPEVIEQEMGKDEFDASNKALVYRTTGAKHKYIICLLYTSPSPRDTR
;
A
#
# COMPACT_ATOMS: atom_id res chain seq x y z
N THR A 1 7.47 6.79 -18.22
CA THR A 1 6.39 7.80 -18.19
C THR A 1 5.30 7.35 -17.23
N PHE A 2 4.85 8.25 -16.35
CA PHE A 2 3.75 8.03 -15.41
C PHE A 2 2.63 9.01 -15.72
N THR A 3 1.39 8.54 -15.70
CA THR A 3 0.19 9.35 -15.86
C THR A 3 -0.70 9.16 -14.64
N GLU A 4 -0.92 10.23 -13.92
CA GLU A 4 -1.82 10.26 -12.78
C GLU A 4 -3.28 10.28 -13.24
N PHE A 5 -4.17 9.54 -12.55
CA PHE A 5 -5.58 9.43 -12.93
C PHE A 5 -6.41 10.61 -12.43
N LEU A 6 -6.20 10.95 -11.15
CA LEU A 6 -6.85 12.09 -10.50
C LEU A 6 -5.75 12.91 -9.85
N ASN A 7 -5.47 14.06 -10.43
CA ASN A 7 -4.42 14.94 -9.92
C ASN A 7 -4.96 15.86 -8.79
N PRO A 8 -4.09 16.53 -8.02
CA PRO A 8 -4.53 17.37 -6.91
C PRO A 8 -5.54 18.47 -7.28
N LEU A 9 -5.58 18.90 -8.54
CA LEU A 9 -6.55 19.90 -9.01
C LEU A 9 -7.98 19.37 -9.14
N ASP A 10 -8.13 18.04 -9.22
CA ASP A 10 -9.45 17.39 -9.24
C ASP A 10 -10.14 17.44 -7.87
N ARG A 11 -9.42 17.71 -6.80
CA ARG A 11 -9.90 17.93 -5.42
C ARG A 11 -10.78 16.83 -4.87
N TYR A 12 -10.45 15.59 -5.17
CA TYR A 12 -11.14 14.43 -4.62
C TYR A 12 -10.62 14.15 -3.21
N CYS A 13 -11.31 14.68 -2.21
CA CYS A 13 -11.01 14.45 -0.79
C CYS A 13 -12.28 14.07 -0.03
N SER A 14 -12.11 13.45 1.14
CA SER A 14 -13.21 13.06 1.99
C SER A 14 -14.02 14.28 2.47
N PRO A 15 -15.35 14.27 2.37
CA PRO A 15 -16.20 15.33 2.86
C PRO A 15 -16.19 15.44 4.40
N HIS A 16 -15.69 14.44 5.10
CA HIS A 16 -15.64 14.42 6.56
C HIS A 16 -14.46 15.21 7.12
N LEU A 17 -13.35 15.33 6.40
CA LEU A 17 -12.13 15.98 6.89
C LEU A 17 -12.31 17.47 7.20
N PRO A 18 -12.98 18.29 6.38
CA PRO A 18 -13.24 19.69 6.71
C PRO A 18 -14.10 19.88 7.96
N VAL A 19 -15.07 18.98 8.19
CA VAL A 19 -15.97 19.03 9.36
C VAL A 19 -15.18 18.79 10.66
N LEU A 20 -14.10 18.03 10.59
CA LEU A 20 -13.23 17.73 11.71
C LEU A 20 -12.09 18.75 11.90
N GLY A 21 -12.15 19.87 11.19
CA GLY A 21 -11.15 20.93 11.27
C GLY A 21 -9.80 20.59 10.60
N THR A 22 -9.76 19.51 9.83
CA THR A 22 -8.58 19.16 9.06
C THR A 22 -8.57 19.95 7.75
N ALA A 23 -7.59 20.82 7.57
CA ALA A 23 -7.43 21.58 6.34
C ALA A 23 -6.98 20.63 5.23
N VAL A 24 -7.92 20.30 4.34
CA VAL A 24 -7.65 19.49 3.14
C VAL A 24 -8.02 20.32 1.93
N GLU A 25 -7.03 20.91 1.29
CA GLU A 25 -7.25 21.74 0.10
C GLU A 25 -7.16 20.97 -1.20
N PHE A 26 -6.46 19.83 -1.19
CA PHE A 26 -6.11 19.06 -2.37
C PHE A 26 -6.53 17.60 -2.21
N ASP A 27 -5.71 16.70 -2.64
CA ASP A 27 -5.87 15.26 -2.67
C ASP A 27 -6.23 14.64 -1.30
N ASP A 28 -6.52 13.34 -1.30
CA ASP A 28 -6.84 12.55 -0.10
C ASP A 28 -5.69 11.61 0.32
N GLY A 29 -4.46 12.00 0.04
CA GLY A 29 -3.25 11.34 0.53
C GLY A 29 -2.91 10.02 -0.17
N THR A 30 -3.43 9.79 -1.38
CA THR A 30 -3.03 8.66 -2.22
C THR A 30 -2.94 9.07 -3.68
N VAL A 31 -1.75 8.97 -4.27
CA VAL A 31 -1.50 9.20 -5.69
C VAL A 31 -1.74 7.90 -6.45
N CYS A 32 -2.64 7.95 -7.43
CA CYS A 32 -2.98 6.83 -8.29
C CYS A 32 -2.70 7.13 -9.76
N GLY A 33 -2.16 6.16 -10.48
CA GLY A 33 -1.84 6.37 -11.90
C GLY A 33 -1.31 5.10 -12.57
N VAL A 34 -0.90 5.25 -13.81
CA VAL A 34 -0.31 4.17 -14.60
C VAL A 34 1.00 4.61 -15.24
N GLY A 35 1.97 3.73 -15.21
CA GLY A 35 3.26 3.87 -15.88
C GLY A 35 3.63 2.64 -16.68
N LEU A 36 4.85 2.62 -17.20
CA LEU A 36 5.41 1.47 -17.89
C LEU A 36 6.72 1.04 -17.22
N LEU A 37 6.82 -0.24 -16.93
CA LEU A 37 8.06 -0.92 -16.56
C LEU A 37 8.43 -1.90 -17.69
N GLY A 38 9.37 -1.48 -18.54
CA GLY A 38 9.59 -2.17 -19.81
C GLY A 38 8.36 -2.09 -20.70
N LYS A 39 7.74 -3.23 -21.00
CA LYS A 39 6.48 -3.32 -21.78
C LYS A 39 5.25 -3.53 -20.89
N HIS A 40 5.44 -3.72 -19.59
CA HIS A 40 4.36 -4.00 -18.65
C HIS A 40 3.72 -2.69 -18.16
N PRO A 41 2.42 -2.50 -18.34
CA PRO A 41 1.70 -1.43 -17.65
C PRO A 41 1.71 -1.69 -16.14
N VAL A 42 2.09 -0.67 -15.36
CA VAL A 42 2.11 -0.72 -13.90
C VAL A 42 1.09 0.26 -13.38
N PHE A 43 0.04 -0.25 -12.77
CA PHE A 43 -0.96 0.53 -12.07
C PHE A 43 -0.48 0.77 -10.65
N VAL A 44 -0.31 2.03 -10.30
CA VAL A 44 0.32 2.42 -9.02
C VAL A 44 -0.72 3.10 -8.14
N ALA A 45 -0.74 2.69 -6.87
CA ALA A 45 -1.34 3.46 -5.79
C ALA A 45 -0.26 3.73 -4.75
N SER A 46 0.07 5.00 -4.51
CA SER A 46 1.11 5.41 -3.57
C SER A 46 0.51 6.23 -2.45
N MET A 47 0.60 5.71 -1.24
CA MET A 47 0.11 6.41 -0.04
C MET A 47 1.13 7.45 0.42
N GLU A 48 0.64 8.60 0.87
CA GLU A 48 1.45 9.72 1.33
C GLU A 48 1.45 9.79 2.87
N GLY A 49 2.49 9.29 3.49
CA GLY A 49 2.61 9.25 4.96
C GLY A 49 2.57 10.60 5.65
N LYS A 50 2.87 11.68 4.93
CA LYS A 50 2.74 13.05 5.46
C LYS A 50 1.30 13.53 5.56
N PHE A 51 0.39 12.92 4.81
CA PHE A 51 -1.03 13.26 4.84
C PHE A 51 -1.73 12.38 5.89
N ILE A 52 -1.99 12.93 7.05
CA ILE A 52 -2.66 12.26 8.19
C ILE A 52 -2.01 10.89 8.51
N GLY A 53 -0.68 10.80 8.53
CA GLY A 53 0.04 9.56 8.78
C GLY A 53 -0.19 8.46 7.74
N GLY A 54 -0.63 8.80 6.53
CA GLY A 54 -0.98 7.85 5.49
C GLY A 54 -2.23 7.03 5.81
N ALA A 55 -3.10 7.53 6.70
CA ALA A 55 -4.29 6.81 7.11
C ALA A 55 -5.28 6.64 5.96
N ILE A 56 -5.89 5.45 5.85
CA ILE A 56 -6.87 5.15 4.82
C ILE A 56 -8.29 5.55 5.26
N GLY A 57 -8.99 6.25 4.38
CA GLY A 57 -10.38 6.63 4.50
C GLY A 57 -11.20 6.20 3.28
N GLU A 58 -12.37 6.79 3.13
CA GLU A 58 -13.31 6.45 2.07
C GLU A 58 -12.76 6.77 0.67
N VAL A 59 -12.29 8.00 0.46
CA VAL A 59 -11.91 8.48 -0.89
C VAL A 59 -10.60 7.87 -1.35
N ASN A 60 -9.55 7.88 -0.54
CA ASN A 60 -8.28 7.29 -0.95
C ASN A 60 -8.37 5.76 -1.09
N GLY A 61 -9.18 5.09 -0.27
CA GLY A 61 -9.49 3.68 -0.45
C GLY A 61 -10.23 3.42 -1.77
N GLY A 62 -11.24 4.23 -2.10
CA GLY A 62 -11.95 4.18 -3.38
C GLY A 62 -11.03 4.39 -4.59
N LYS A 63 -10.07 5.33 -4.50
CA LYS A 63 -9.03 5.55 -5.52
C LYS A 63 -8.17 4.29 -5.73
N MET A 64 -7.78 3.61 -4.65
CA MET A 64 -7.03 2.36 -4.73
C MET A 64 -7.84 1.26 -5.42
N VAL A 65 -9.10 1.04 -5.00
CA VAL A 65 -10.00 0.06 -5.62
C VAL A 65 -10.21 0.34 -7.10
N ALA A 66 -10.47 1.60 -7.47
CA ALA A 66 -10.62 1.99 -8.87
C ALA A 66 -9.36 1.69 -9.70
N THR A 67 -8.17 1.97 -9.14
CA THR A 67 -6.88 1.68 -9.78
C THR A 67 -6.68 0.19 -10.03
N ILE A 68 -7.04 -0.66 -9.06
CA ILE A 68 -6.96 -2.12 -9.18
C ILE A 68 -7.92 -2.64 -10.24
N ARG A 69 -9.16 -2.15 -10.24
CA ARG A 69 -10.18 -2.53 -11.24
C ARG A 69 -9.80 -2.09 -12.66
N LEU A 70 -9.14 -0.93 -12.82
CA LEU A 70 -8.59 -0.50 -14.09
C LEU A 70 -7.48 -1.43 -14.58
N ALA A 71 -6.63 -1.95 -13.70
CA ALA A 71 -5.61 -2.94 -14.05
C ALA A 71 -6.24 -4.25 -14.56
N LEU A 72 -7.32 -4.73 -13.91
CA LEU A 72 -8.08 -5.90 -14.36
C LEU A 72 -8.70 -5.69 -15.74
N LYS A 73 -9.33 -4.53 -15.96
CA LYS A 73 -9.86 -4.17 -17.26
C LYS A 73 -8.79 -4.14 -18.33
N ALA A 74 -7.65 -3.50 -18.05
CA ALA A 74 -6.51 -3.46 -18.97
C ALA A 74 -5.97 -4.87 -19.28
N ALA A 75 -5.95 -5.78 -18.31
CA ALA A 75 -5.54 -7.17 -18.53
C ALA A 75 -6.45 -7.86 -19.53
N ALA A 76 -7.77 -7.70 -19.40
CA ALA A 76 -8.75 -8.25 -20.31
C ALA A 76 -8.61 -7.67 -21.73
N ASP A 77 -8.47 -6.34 -21.83
CA ASP A 77 -8.33 -5.64 -23.11
C ASP A 77 -7.01 -6.04 -23.83
N ILE A 78 -5.89 -6.14 -23.09
CA ILE A 78 -4.60 -6.55 -23.66
C ILE A 78 -4.67 -8.02 -24.09
N LYS A 79 -5.26 -8.89 -23.29
CA LYS A 79 -5.41 -10.32 -23.64
C LYS A 79 -6.24 -10.52 -24.89
N ALA A 80 -7.32 -9.75 -25.04
CA ALA A 80 -8.16 -9.80 -26.23
C ALA A 80 -7.46 -9.27 -27.48
N LYS A 81 -6.68 -8.19 -27.35
CA LYS A 81 -6.03 -7.53 -28.49
C LYS A 81 -4.70 -8.16 -28.89
N TYR A 82 -3.95 -8.70 -27.92
CA TYR A 82 -2.61 -9.22 -28.11
C TYR A 82 -2.42 -10.57 -27.39
N PRO A 83 -3.18 -11.62 -27.75
CA PRO A 83 -3.19 -12.89 -27.02
C PRO A 83 -1.80 -13.53 -26.95
N GLU A 84 -1.05 -13.52 -28.06
CA GLU A 84 0.30 -14.12 -28.13
C GLU A 84 1.37 -13.34 -27.33
N GLU A 85 1.16 -12.05 -27.17
CA GLU A 85 2.10 -11.19 -26.43
C GLU A 85 1.61 -10.92 -24.99
N TYR A 86 0.52 -11.49 -24.54
CA TYR A 86 -0.08 -11.18 -23.26
C TYR A 86 0.89 -11.32 -22.09
N ALA A 87 1.68 -12.40 -22.07
CA ALA A 87 2.69 -12.63 -21.02
C ALA A 87 3.71 -11.50 -20.92
N ALA A 88 4.14 -10.95 -22.07
CA ALA A 88 5.12 -9.86 -22.14
C ALA A 88 4.53 -8.46 -21.90
N ARG A 89 3.19 -8.34 -21.92
CA ARG A 89 2.44 -7.08 -21.76
C ARG A 89 1.50 -7.11 -20.56
N ARG A 90 1.49 -8.20 -19.80
CA ARG A 90 0.61 -8.38 -18.66
C ARG A 90 0.76 -7.22 -17.68
N PRO A 91 -0.33 -6.53 -17.31
CA PRO A 91 -0.27 -5.45 -16.34
C PRO A 91 0.05 -5.99 -14.95
N LEU A 92 0.53 -5.11 -14.09
CA LEU A 92 0.68 -5.39 -12.66
C LEU A 92 0.17 -4.19 -11.83
N VAL A 93 -0.19 -4.46 -10.58
CA VAL A 93 -0.52 -3.44 -9.58
C VAL A 93 0.65 -3.33 -8.61
N ALA A 94 1.11 -2.11 -8.37
CA ALA A 94 2.10 -1.80 -7.35
C ALA A 94 1.50 -0.83 -6.33
N VAL A 95 1.45 -1.24 -5.06
CA VAL A 95 0.96 -0.39 -3.98
C VAL A 95 2.12 -0.03 -3.06
N SER A 96 2.43 1.27 -3.01
CA SER A 96 3.41 1.81 -2.06
C SER A 96 2.70 2.14 -0.75
N PHE A 97 2.98 1.35 0.27
CA PHE A 97 2.38 1.51 1.60
C PHE A 97 3.24 2.44 2.45
N GLU A 98 2.64 3.54 2.86
CA GLU A 98 3.17 4.45 3.86
C GLU A 98 2.01 4.88 4.75
N THR A 99 1.68 4.07 5.78
CA THR A 99 0.40 4.20 6.47
C THR A 99 0.43 3.71 7.92
N GLY A 100 -0.21 4.48 8.80
CA GLY A 100 -0.50 4.09 10.17
C GLY A 100 -1.74 3.19 10.30
N GLY A 101 -2.53 3.01 9.24
CA GLY A 101 -3.73 2.19 9.25
C GLY A 101 -5.02 2.98 8.93
N VAL A 102 -6.10 2.71 9.67
CA VAL A 102 -7.40 3.34 9.44
C VAL A 102 -7.40 4.82 9.83
N ARG A 103 -8.07 5.64 9.03
CA ARG A 103 -8.36 7.04 9.36
C ARG A 103 -9.52 7.11 10.34
N LEU A 104 -9.21 7.22 11.63
CA LEU A 104 -10.22 7.21 12.71
C LEU A 104 -11.26 8.30 12.58
N HIS A 105 -10.93 9.43 11.95
CA HIS A 105 -11.86 10.53 11.68
C HIS A 105 -13.08 10.14 10.83
N GLU A 106 -12.97 9.07 10.04
CA GLU A 106 -14.03 8.59 9.17
C GLU A 106 -14.70 7.31 9.70
N ALA A 107 -14.39 6.93 10.94
CA ALA A 107 -14.99 5.78 11.62
C ALA A 107 -14.97 4.51 10.74
N ASN A 108 -16.13 3.91 10.50
CA ASN A 108 -16.26 2.66 9.76
C ASN A 108 -15.95 2.79 8.26
N ALA A 109 -15.97 3.97 7.66
CA ALA A 109 -15.65 4.15 6.24
C ALA A 109 -14.21 3.72 5.93
N GLY A 110 -13.26 4.03 6.81
CA GLY A 110 -11.88 3.55 6.66
C GLY A 110 -11.75 2.03 6.79
N LEU A 111 -12.52 1.40 7.67
CA LEU A 111 -12.52 -0.07 7.80
C LEU A 111 -13.12 -0.74 6.56
N LEU A 112 -14.20 -0.18 6.01
CA LEU A 112 -14.81 -0.66 4.77
C LEU A 112 -13.82 -0.55 3.61
N ALA A 113 -13.08 0.56 3.52
CA ALA A 113 -12.05 0.75 2.51
C ALA A 113 -10.97 -0.36 2.55
N HIS A 114 -10.55 -0.81 3.73
CA HIS A 114 -9.62 -1.95 3.85
C HIS A 114 -10.21 -3.22 3.23
N ALA A 115 -11.47 -3.52 3.57
CA ALA A 115 -12.16 -4.70 3.07
C ALA A 115 -12.32 -4.67 1.54
N GLU A 116 -12.72 -3.53 0.99
CA GLU A 116 -12.89 -3.36 -0.46
C GLU A 116 -11.57 -3.46 -1.23
N VAL A 117 -10.48 -2.93 -0.69
CA VAL A 117 -9.15 -3.09 -1.31
C VAL A 117 -8.71 -4.55 -1.29
N MET A 118 -8.91 -5.26 -0.18
CA MET A 118 -8.60 -6.69 -0.09
C MET A 118 -9.45 -7.52 -1.06
N ASP A 119 -10.74 -7.21 -1.20
CA ASP A 119 -11.62 -7.86 -2.15
C ASP A 119 -11.16 -7.65 -3.59
N ALA A 120 -10.81 -6.42 -3.95
CA ALA A 120 -10.24 -6.11 -5.26
C ALA A 120 -8.90 -6.85 -5.52
N PHE A 121 -8.08 -7.11 -4.50
CA PHE A 121 -6.91 -7.96 -4.64
C PHE A 121 -7.27 -9.43 -4.90
N GLN A 122 -8.35 -9.94 -4.29
CA GLN A 122 -8.82 -11.29 -4.59
C GLN A 122 -9.24 -11.43 -6.06
N ASP A 123 -9.92 -10.42 -6.62
CA ASP A 123 -10.28 -10.38 -8.03
C ASP A 123 -9.04 -10.43 -8.96
N CYS A 124 -7.91 -9.91 -8.50
CA CYS A 124 -6.65 -9.93 -9.25
C CYS A 124 -5.96 -11.30 -9.28
N ARG A 125 -6.31 -12.21 -8.38
CA ARG A 125 -5.58 -13.49 -8.23
C ARG A 125 -5.53 -14.31 -9.50
N GLY A 126 -4.31 -14.67 -9.90
CA GLY A 126 -4.05 -15.39 -11.15
C GLY A 126 -4.17 -14.56 -12.44
N ILE A 127 -4.71 -13.34 -12.37
CA ILE A 127 -4.93 -12.45 -13.52
C ILE A 127 -3.89 -11.33 -13.55
N VAL A 128 -3.84 -10.50 -12.51
CA VAL A 128 -2.93 -9.37 -12.41
C VAL A 128 -2.10 -9.50 -11.14
N PRO A 129 -0.76 -9.59 -11.21
CA PRO A 129 0.08 -9.61 -10.02
C PRO A 129 -0.06 -8.32 -9.22
N VAL A 130 -0.13 -8.46 -7.88
CA VAL A 130 -0.19 -7.35 -6.95
C VAL A 130 1.05 -7.34 -6.07
N VAL A 131 1.77 -6.24 -6.08
CA VAL A 131 3.02 -6.05 -5.35
C VAL A 131 2.86 -4.95 -4.31
N ALA A 132 3.13 -5.27 -3.06
CA ALA A 132 3.29 -4.28 -2.00
C ALA A 132 4.74 -3.79 -1.94
N VAL A 133 4.91 -2.48 -1.81
CA VAL A 133 6.22 -1.85 -1.57
C VAL A 133 6.15 -1.13 -0.22
N VAL A 134 7.04 -1.49 0.70
CA VAL A 134 7.11 -0.89 2.03
C VAL A 134 8.52 -0.41 2.28
N GLY A 135 8.73 0.91 2.21
CA GLY A 135 10.09 1.46 2.24
C GLY A 135 10.23 2.80 2.93
N SER A 136 9.20 3.27 3.61
CA SER A 136 9.18 4.58 4.24
C SER A 136 9.36 4.54 5.76
N LYS A 137 9.59 5.72 6.33
CA LYS A 137 9.72 5.90 7.78
C LYS A 137 8.41 5.68 8.54
N VAL A 138 7.25 5.90 7.91
CA VAL A 138 5.95 5.61 8.54
C VAL A 138 5.75 4.11 8.64
N GLY A 139 6.12 3.36 7.60
CA GLY A 139 5.90 1.93 7.54
C GLY A 139 4.46 1.58 7.11
N CYS A 140 4.04 0.35 7.40
CA CYS A 140 2.71 -0.15 7.09
C CYS A 140 2.12 -0.82 8.34
N PHE A 141 1.17 -0.17 8.99
CA PHE A 141 0.59 -0.62 10.24
C PHE A 141 -0.94 -0.64 10.23
N GLY A 142 -1.51 -1.14 11.32
CA GLY A 142 -2.95 -1.29 11.47
C GLY A 142 -3.54 -2.29 10.47
N GLY A 143 -4.78 -2.08 10.09
CA GLY A 143 -5.46 -2.90 9.08
C GLY A 143 -4.75 -2.94 7.74
N MET A 144 -3.98 -1.91 7.40
CA MET A 144 -3.20 -1.88 6.16
C MET A 144 -2.04 -2.88 6.15
N GLY A 145 -1.57 -3.33 7.31
CA GLY A 145 -0.65 -4.47 7.40
C GLY A 145 -1.25 -5.76 6.86
N PHE A 146 -2.55 -6.01 7.11
CA PHE A 146 -3.28 -7.14 6.49
C PHE A 146 -3.48 -6.93 4.99
N VAL A 147 -3.82 -5.71 4.58
CA VAL A 147 -3.98 -5.37 3.16
C VAL A 147 -2.67 -5.64 2.39
N ALA A 148 -1.53 -5.22 2.94
CA ALA A 148 -0.23 -5.51 2.36
C ALA A 148 0.07 -7.03 2.34
N ALA A 149 -0.28 -7.75 3.40
CA ALA A 149 -0.11 -9.21 3.46
C ALA A 149 -1.02 -9.98 2.49
N ALA A 150 -2.11 -9.37 2.01
CA ALA A 150 -3.01 -9.95 1.01
C ALA A 150 -2.48 -9.83 -0.43
N THR A 151 -1.39 -9.11 -0.68
CA THR A 151 -0.75 -9.00 -1.98
C THR A 151 0.01 -10.28 -2.34
N ASP A 152 0.38 -10.44 -3.62
CA ASP A 152 1.14 -11.62 -4.06
C ASP A 152 2.60 -11.58 -3.61
N VAL A 153 3.18 -10.38 -3.52
CA VAL A 153 4.58 -10.16 -3.12
C VAL A 153 4.71 -8.88 -2.30
N ILE A 154 5.48 -8.96 -1.23
CA ILE A 154 5.86 -7.78 -0.44
C ILE A 154 7.35 -7.50 -0.64
N VAL A 155 7.66 -6.31 -1.12
CA VAL A 155 9.04 -5.81 -1.26
C VAL A 155 9.29 -4.79 -0.15
N MET A 156 10.33 -5.03 0.64
CA MET A 156 10.73 -4.10 1.70
C MET A 156 12.20 -3.72 1.56
N ASN A 157 12.50 -2.44 1.78
CA ASN A 157 13.87 -2.00 1.99
C ASN A 157 14.27 -2.05 3.48
N GLU A 158 15.50 -1.65 3.80
CA GLU A 158 16.03 -1.69 5.16
C GLU A 158 15.29 -0.73 6.14
N GLU A 159 14.68 0.33 5.63
CA GLU A 159 13.91 1.30 6.42
C GLU A 159 12.44 0.88 6.59
N GLY A 160 11.98 -0.09 5.79
CA GLY A 160 10.61 -0.58 5.81
C GLY A 160 10.26 -1.26 7.13
N ARG A 161 9.06 -0.96 7.61
CA ARG A 161 8.46 -1.58 8.80
C ARG A 161 7.05 -2.02 8.48
N ILE A 162 6.69 -3.23 8.88
CA ILE A 162 5.33 -3.74 8.72
C ILE A 162 4.87 -4.47 9.98
N GLY A 163 3.65 -4.23 10.38
CA GLY A 163 3.05 -4.87 11.55
C GLY A 163 1.58 -4.54 11.70
N LEU A 164 0.94 -5.17 12.68
CA LEU A 164 -0.44 -4.85 13.03
C LEU A 164 -0.53 -3.57 13.86
N THR A 165 0.34 -3.43 14.87
CA THR A 165 0.31 -2.31 15.80
C THR A 165 1.58 -1.48 15.62
N GLY A 166 1.42 -0.16 15.50
CA GLY A 166 2.56 0.77 15.42
C GLY A 166 3.37 0.77 16.72
N PRO A 167 4.69 1.00 16.65
CA PRO A 167 5.56 1.00 17.83
C PRO A 167 5.11 1.96 18.93
N GLU A 168 4.64 3.13 18.54
CA GLU A 168 4.19 4.19 19.48
C GLU A 168 2.92 3.76 20.22
N VAL A 169 2.04 3.01 19.58
CA VAL A 169 0.83 2.46 20.22
C VAL A 169 1.19 1.34 21.20
N ILE A 170 2.17 0.49 20.84
CA ILE A 170 2.66 -0.55 21.76
C ILE A 170 3.25 0.08 23.01
N GLU A 171 4.09 1.12 22.86
CA GLU A 171 4.68 1.85 23.99
C GLU A 171 3.58 2.47 24.88
N GLN A 172 2.53 3.05 24.28
CA GLN A 172 1.43 3.66 25.00
C GLN A 172 0.67 2.64 25.86
N GLU A 173 0.46 1.43 25.34
CA GLU A 173 -0.31 0.38 26.02
C GLU A 173 0.52 -0.40 27.05
N MET A 174 1.78 -0.68 26.74
CA MET A 174 2.64 -1.52 27.59
C MET A 174 3.53 -0.73 28.56
N GLY A 175 3.73 0.55 28.26
CA GLY A 175 4.70 1.40 28.95
C GLY A 175 6.09 1.35 28.34
N LYS A 176 6.83 2.44 28.52
CA LYS A 176 8.15 2.63 27.92
C LYS A 176 9.21 1.65 28.45
N ASP A 177 9.04 1.19 29.68
CA ASP A 177 9.98 0.23 30.30
C ASP A 177 9.88 -1.15 29.64
N GLU A 178 8.69 -1.54 29.14
CA GLU A 178 8.46 -2.80 28.45
C GLU A 178 8.76 -2.69 26.94
N PHE A 179 8.38 -1.57 26.31
CA PHE A 179 8.59 -1.34 24.90
C PHE A 179 8.88 0.14 24.62
N ASP A 180 10.10 0.46 24.31
CA ASP A 180 10.54 1.81 23.94
C ASP A 180 10.51 1.99 22.42
N ALA A 181 9.52 2.73 21.91
CA ALA A 181 9.36 3.03 20.49
C ALA A 181 10.50 3.86 19.90
N SER A 182 11.28 4.57 20.75
CA SER A 182 12.48 5.29 20.32
C SER A 182 13.70 4.37 20.12
N ASN A 183 13.65 3.16 20.68
CA ASN A 183 14.68 2.14 20.50
C ASN A 183 14.59 1.49 19.12
N LYS A 184 15.29 2.05 18.15
CA LYS A 184 15.28 1.56 16.78
C LYS A 184 15.63 0.07 16.66
N ALA A 185 16.59 -0.42 17.45
CA ALA A 185 17.00 -1.82 17.39
C ALA A 185 15.85 -2.75 17.80
N LEU A 186 15.09 -2.40 18.84
CA LEU A 186 13.90 -3.14 19.28
C LEU A 186 12.81 -3.10 18.22
N VAL A 187 12.49 -1.90 17.71
CA VAL A 187 11.45 -1.71 16.68
C VAL A 187 11.76 -2.51 15.42
N TYR A 188 12.98 -2.42 14.88
CA TYR A 188 13.35 -3.16 13.67
C TYR A 188 13.48 -4.66 13.88
N ARG A 189 13.77 -5.11 15.11
CA ARG A 189 13.79 -6.53 15.45
C ARG A 189 12.40 -7.16 15.42
N THR A 190 11.34 -6.36 15.59
CA THR A 190 9.95 -6.85 15.60
C THR A 190 9.18 -6.55 14.32
N THR A 191 9.45 -5.40 13.68
CA THR A 191 8.68 -4.91 12.53
C THR A 191 9.49 -4.75 11.25
N GLY A 192 10.81 -4.81 11.33
CA GLY A 192 11.70 -4.56 10.19
C GLY A 192 11.79 -5.70 9.19
N ALA A 193 12.30 -5.40 8.00
CA ALA A 193 12.38 -6.33 6.87
C ALA A 193 13.14 -7.63 7.21
N LYS A 194 14.26 -7.57 7.91
CA LYS A 194 15.03 -8.77 8.30
C LYS A 194 14.22 -9.74 9.13
N HIS A 195 13.46 -9.23 10.12
CA HIS A 195 12.58 -10.06 10.94
C HIS A 195 11.47 -10.70 10.08
N LYS A 196 10.83 -9.90 9.24
CA LYS A 196 9.73 -10.38 8.38
C LYS A 196 10.19 -11.39 7.34
N TYR A 197 11.42 -11.29 6.88
CA TYR A 197 12.03 -12.30 6.03
C TYR A 197 12.24 -13.65 6.76
N ILE A 198 12.79 -13.59 7.98
CA ILE A 198 13.05 -14.81 8.77
C ILE A 198 11.76 -15.57 9.08
N ILE A 199 10.63 -14.86 9.31
CA ILE A 199 9.33 -15.48 9.55
C ILE A 199 8.54 -15.78 8.26
N CYS A 200 9.20 -15.76 7.10
CA CYS A 200 8.63 -16.08 5.79
C CYS A 200 7.46 -15.18 5.34
N LEU A 201 7.34 -13.98 5.86
CA LEU A 201 6.35 -13.01 5.38
C LEU A 201 6.79 -12.35 4.07
N LEU A 202 8.09 -12.24 3.84
CA LEU A 202 8.67 -11.60 2.67
C LEU A 202 9.39 -12.61 1.78
N TYR A 203 9.24 -12.43 0.46
CA TYR A 203 10.15 -12.99 -0.51
C TYR A 203 11.18 -11.92 -0.85
N THR A 204 12.44 -12.16 -0.56
CA THR A 204 13.49 -11.29 -1.08
C THR A 204 13.72 -11.63 -2.55
N SER A 205 13.92 -10.62 -3.37
CA SER A 205 14.65 -10.80 -4.62
C SER A 205 15.96 -11.53 -4.30
N PRO A 206 16.35 -12.58 -5.04
CA PRO A 206 17.63 -13.23 -4.80
C PRO A 206 18.72 -12.16 -4.80
N SER A 207 19.48 -12.11 -3.72
CA SER A 207 20.66 -11.26 -3.64
C SER A 207 21.59 -11.64 -4.82
N PRO A 208 22.32 -10.69 -5.42
CA PRO A 208 23.35 -11.04 -6.41
C PRO A 208 24.37 -12.07 -5.91
N ARG A 209 24.39 -12.35 -4.57
CA ARG A 209 25.21 -13.39 -3.96
C ARG A 209 24.57 -14.78 -4.00
N ASP A 210 23.26 -14.88 -4.21
CA ASP A 210 22.51 -16.15 -4.21
C ASP A 210 22.42 -16.78 -5.62
N THR A 211 22.97 -16.11 -6.63
CA THR A 211 23.03 -16.57 -8.03
C THR A 211 24.38 -17.22 -8.41
N ARG A 212 25.11 -17.78 -7.41
CA ARG A 212 26.34 -18.54 -7.69
C ARG A 212 26.15 -20.02 -7.41
#